data_c756070c21ea5c73863a78d56a34876e
#
_entry.id   c756070c21ea5c73863a78d56a34876e
#
_cell.length_a   1.000
_cell.length_b   1.000
_cell.length_c   1.000
_cell.angle_alpha   90.00
_cell.angle_beta   90.00
_cell.angle_gamma   90.00
#
_symmetry.space_group_name_H-M   'P 1'
#
loop_
_entity.id
_entity.type
_entity.pdbx_description
1 polymer ?
#
loop_
_entity_poly.entity_id
_entity_poly.type
_entity_poly.pdbx_seq_one_letter_code
_entity_poly.pdbx_strand_id
1 'polypeptide(L)'
;RINLAETFKPGHYLLERGMSVIRVARMLKLGMQTPVRVTINNVRIPAQLAQKLAGQIDADSASIMRALTSDEVARKAGFDSLTLFSMFIPNTYEFYWTLTPEEFVERMKREYDRFWTPERDALRKRSGLSRFEVMTLASIVYEETRKTDEMPRVAGVYVNRLKKGMPLQADPTIKYAMQDFGLRRILYKHLKYESPYNTYLNKGLPPSPICMPGINAIDAVLNYEKHDYIFFCARETFDGYHNFAKTLREHNANAQAYSRELNRRKIK
;
A
#
# COMPACT_ATOMS: atom_id res chain seq x y z
N ARG A 1 -8.08 27.30 43.13
CA ARG A 1 -6.76 26.77 42.79
C ARG A 1 -6.96 25.56 41.88
N ILE A 2 -6.28 25.52 40.73
CA ILE A 2 -6.26 24.37 39.83
C ILE A 2 -5.12 23.48 40.32
N ASN A 3 -5.42 22.26 40.86
CA ASN A 3 -4.38 21.31 41.23
C ASN A 3 -3.88 20.58 39.97
N LEU A 4 -2.90 21.16 39.27
CA LEU A 4 -2.34 20.61 38.01
C LEU A 4 -1.53 19.33 38.26
N ALA A 5 -0.86 19.19 39.41
CA ALA A 5 0.02 18.06 39.69
C ALA A 5 -0.71 16.71 39.67
N GLU A 6 -2.01 16.70 40.06
CA GLU A 6 -2.81 15.48 40.14
C GLU A 6 -3.76 15.27 38.96
N THR A 7 -3.97 16.32 38.12
CA THR A 7 -5.01 16.32 37.07
C THR A 7 -4.47 16.60 35.67
N PHE A 8 -3.15 16.75 35.51
CA PHE A 8 -2.52 16.94 34.22
C PHE A 8 -2.74 15.73 33.31
N LYS A 9 -3.20 15.97 32.10
CA LYS A 9 -3.33 14.93 31.06
C LYS A 9 -2.19 15.06 30.06
N PRO A 10 -1.43 14.00 29.81
CA PRO A 10 -0.41 14.02 28.77
C PRO A 10 -1.05 14.28 27.41
N GLY A 11 -0.29 14.82 26.47
CA GLY A 11 -0.77 15.10 25.13
C GLY A 11 0.06 16.13 24.38
N HIS A 12 -0.26 16.32 23.13
CA HIS A 12 0.28 17.39 22.30
C HIS A 12 -0.60 18.64 22.40
N TYR A 13 -0.03 19.75 22.86
CA TYR A 13 -0.77 21.00 23.11
C TYR A 13 -0.11 22.16 22.36
N LEU A 14 -0.91 22.92 21.64
CA LEU A 14 -0.46 24.18 21.02
C LEU A 14 -0.61 25.34 22.01
N LEU A 15 0.52 25.91 22.39
CA LEU A 15 0.53 27.14 23.22
C LEU A 15 0.74 28.36 22.32
N GLU A 16 -0.19 29.30 22.39
CA GLU A 16 -0.13 30.56 21.63
C GLU A 16 0.41 31.68 22.50
N ARG A 17 1.13 32.59 21.87
CA ARG A 17 1.63 33.79 22.56
C ARG A 17 0.44 34.61 23.14
N GLY A 18 0.53 34.98 24.41
CA GLY A 18 -0.53 35.76 25.10
C GLY A 18 -1.60 34.90 25.78
N MET A 19 -1.51 33.58 25.76
CA MET A 19 -2.39 32.74 26.59
C MET A 19 -2.16 33.00 28.07
N SER A 20 -3.25 33.16 28.83
CA SER A 20 -3.16 33.29 30.30
C SER A 20 -2.81 31.94 30.92
N VAL A 21 -2.10 31.95 32.06
CA VAL A 21 -1.75 30.75 32.85
C VAL A 21 -3.01 29.94 33.19
N ILE A 22 -4.13 30.59 33.49
CA ILE A 22 -5.40 29.90 33.80
C ILE A 22 -5.92 29.13 32.56
N ARG A 23 -5.82 29.73 31.38
CA ARG A 23 -6.23 29.06 30.12
C ARG A 23 -5.35 27.83 29.84
N VAL A 24 -4.04 27.97 29.98
CA VAL A 24 -3.10 26.84 29.83
C VAL A 24 -3.40 25.73 30.85
N ALA A 25 -3.55 26.08 32.13
CA ALA A 25 -3.86 25.12 33.18
C ALA A 25 -5.18 24.37 32.93
N ARG A 26 -6.21 25.07 32.46
CA ARG A 26 -7.51 24.46 32.10
C ARG A 26 -7.36 23.53 30.91
N MET A 27 -6.63 23.93 29.88
CA MET A 27 -6.35 23.13 28.68
C MET A 27 -5.66 21.82 29.05
N LEU A 28 -4.61 21.85 29.86
CA LEU A 28 -3.89 20.67 30.33
C LEU A 28 -4.76 19.78 31.23
N LYS A 29 -5.54 20.37 32.15
CA LYS A 29 -6.45 19.62 33.01
C LYS A 29 -7.55 18.90 32.24
N LEU A 30 -8.14 19.54 31.23
CA LEU A 30 -9.23 18.98 30.43
C LEU A 30 -8.73 18.05 29.32
N GLY A 31 -7.42 18.02 29.03
CA GLY A 31 -6.85 17.24 27.93
C GLY A 31 -7.28 17.77 26.57
N MET A 32 -7.35 19.09 26.39
CA MET A 32 -7.70 19.72 25.11
C MET A 32 -6.53 19.69 24.16
N GLN A 33 -6.15 18.47 23.73
CA GLN A 33 -5.03 18.22 22.83
C GLN A 33 -5.28 18.81 21.45
N THR A 34 -4.19 19.23 20.81
CA THR A 34 -4.15 19.54 19.37
C THR A 34 -3.75 18.28 18.62
N PRO A 35 -4.53 17.80 17.63
CA PRO A 35 -4.16 16.63 16.85
C PRO A 35 -2.82 16.80 16.13
N VAL A 36 -2.07 15.71 15.99
CA VAL A 36 -0.88 15.63 15.13
C VAL A 36 -1.27 15.07 13.76
N ARG A 37 -0.69 15.62 12.70
CA ARG A 37 -0.92 15.16 11.34
C ARG A 37 0.11 14.09 10.96
N VAL A 38 -0.36 12.89 10.71
CA VAL A 38 0.47 11.72 10.37
C VAL A 38 0.21 11.34 8.92
N THR A 39 1.24 11.41 8.08
CA THR A 39 1.16 10.96 6.68
C THR A 39 1.63 9.52 6.56
N ILE A 40 0.71 8.65 6.16
CA ILE A 40 0.95 7.23 5.90
C ILE A 40 0.99 7.02 4.39
N ASN A 41 2.18 6.78 3.85
CA ASN A 41 2.41 6.50 2.42
C ASN A 41 3.71 5.71 2.23
N ASN A 42 3.90 5.14 1.05
CA ASN A 42 5.13 4.45 0.65
C ASN A 42 5.60 3.39 1.66
N VAL A 43 4.66 2.60 2.18
CA VAL A 43 4.91 1.53 3.15
C VAL A 43 4.78 0.17 2.45
N ARG A 44 5.79 -0.68 2.57
CA ARG A 44 5.80 -2.03 2.00
C ARG A 44 5.56 -3.12 3.03
N ILE A 45 6.03 -2.91 4.26
CA ILE A 45 5.94 -3.89 5.34
C ILE A 45 5.49 -3.23 6.65
N PRO A 46 4.85 -3.99 7.57
CA PRO A 46 4.39 -3.45 8.85
C PRO A 46 5.46 -2.72 9.66
N ALA A 47 6.71 -3.20 9.63
CA ALA A 47 7.83 -2.57 10.34
C ALA A 47 8.08 -1.12 9.90
N GLN A 48 7.93 -0.82 8.60
CA GLN A 48 8.05 0.55 8.11
C GLN A 48 6.91 1.45 8.60
N LEU A 49 5.70 0.89 8.72
CA LEU A 49 4.55 1.62 9.29
C LEU A 49 4.80 1.93 10.77
N ALA A 50 5.25 0.93 11.54
CA ALA A 50 5.56 1.09 12.95
C ALA A 50 6.64 2.18 13.19
N GLN A 51 7.71 2.19 12.40
CA GLN A 51 8.74 3.22 12.48
C GLN A 51 8.23 4.61 12.14
N LYS A 52 7.37 4.74 11.12
CA LYS A 52 6.76 6.03 10.76
C LYS A 52 5.87 6.60 11.84
N LEU A 53 5.10 5.75 12.52
CA LEU A 53 4.19 6.16 13.58
C LEU A 53 4.93 6.54 14.86
N ALA A 54 5.92 5.73 15.28
CA ALA A 54 6.69 5.93 16.51
C ALA A 54 7.37 7.30 16.62
N GLY A 55 7.64 7.97 15.49
CA GLY A 55 8.18 9.34 15.49
C GLY A 55 7.12 10.44 15.62
N GLN A 56 5.82 10.10 15.68
CA GLN A 56 4.73 11.05 15.57
C GLN A 56 3.66 10.93 16.67
N ILE A 57 3.58 9.80 17.35
CA ILE A 57 2.66 9.53 18.48
C ILE A 57 3.45 9.02 19.69
N ASP A 58 2.81 8.98 20.86
CA ASP A 58 3.41 8.51 22.13
C ASP A 58 3.42 6.98 22.24
N ALA A 59 3.85 6.32 21.19
CA ALA A 59 4.00 4.86 21.20
C ALA A 59 5.30 4.48 20.49
N ASP A 60 6.04 3.54 21.06
CA ASP A 60 7.27 3.05 20.44
C ASP A 60 6.98 2.10 19.27
N SER A 61 7.98 1.93 18.41
CA SER A 61 7.82 1.08 17.22
C SER A 61 7.58 -0.39 17.58
N ALA A 62 8.05 -0.86 18.73
CA ALA A 62 7.86 -2.24 19.14
C ALA A 62 6.42 -2.51 19.59
N SER A 63 5.80 -1.61 20.35
CA SER A 63 4.38 -1.70 20.72
C SER A 63 3.46 -1.61 19.52
N ILE A 64 3.75 -0.68 18.60
CA ILE A 64 3.00 -0.56 17.34
C ILE A 64 3.15 -1.85 16.51
N MET A 65 4.38 -2.38 16.39
CA MET A 65 4.61 -3.63 15.64
C MET A 65 3.85 -4.80 16.26
N ARG A 66 3.82 -4.93 17.59
CA ARG A 66 3.02 -5.96 18.28
C ARG A 66 1.53 -5.86 17.91
N ALA A 67 0.96 -4.65 17.91
CA ALA A 67 -0.44 -4.47 17.52
C ALA A 67 -0.69 -4.83 16.04
N LEU A 68 0.22 -4.44 15.14
CA LEU A 68 0.12 -4.73 13.70
C LEU A 68 0.27 -6.22 13.35
N THR A 69 0.86 -7.04 14.25
CA THR A 69 1.07 -8.47 14.05
C THR A 69 0.26 -9.34 15.01
N SER A 70 -0.59 -8.74 15.84
CA SER A 70 -1.43 -9.46 16.80
C SER A 70 -2.64 -10.06 16.11
N ASP A 71 -2.81 -11.38 16.24
CA ASP A 71 -4.02 -12.08 15.77
C ASP A 71 -5.29 -11.61 16.49
N GLU A 72 -5.20 -11.18 17.74
CA GLU A 72 -6.34 -10.65 18.49
C GLU A 72 -6.80 -9.31 17.92
N VAL A 73 -5.84 -8.40 17.71
CA VAL A 73 -6.12 -7.06 17.14
C VAL A 73 -6.65 -7.20 15.72
N ALA A 74 -6.05 -8.07 14.90
CA ALA A 74 -6.51 -8.34 13.55
C ALA A 74 -7.95 -8.87 13.51
N ARG A 75 -8.28 -9.86 14.36
CA ARG A 75 -9.63 -10.41 14.45
C ARG A 75 -10.68 -9.39 14.90
N LYS A 76 -10.34 -8.51 15.84
CA LYS A 76 -11.23 -7.39 16.25
C LYS A 76 -11.52 -6.45 15.08
N ALA A 77 -10.55 -6.26 14.18
CA ALA A 77 -10.71 -5.47 12.96
C ALA A 77 -11.39 -6.24 11.81
N GLY A 78 -11.70 -7.54 11.98
CA GLY A 78 -12.29 -8.40 10.94
C GLY A 78 -11.30 -8.93 9.91
N PHE A 79 -10.02 -9.04 10.31
CA PHE A 79 -8.91 -9.56 9.51
C PHE A 79 -8.18 -10.68 10.27
N ASP A 80 -7.19 -11.28 9.64
CA ASP A 80 -6.13 -12.04 10.29
C ASP A 80 -4.81 -11.26 10.24
N SER A 81 -3.76 -11.76 10.89
CA SER A 81 -2.45 -11.06 10.93
C SER A 81 -1.80 -10.92 9.54
N LEU A 82 -2.10 -11.82 8.60
CA LEU A 82 -1.59 -11.75 7.24
C LEU A 82 -2.33 -10.69 6.40
N THR A 83 -3.65 -10.60 6.58
CA THR A 83 -4.53 -9.75 5.78
C THR A 83 -4.71 -8.34 6.36
N LEU A 84 -4.40 -8.13 7.64
CA LEU A 84 -4.57 -6.84 8.32
C LEU A 84 -3.90 -5.68 7.57
N PHE A 85 -2.72 -5.93 6.99
CA PHE A 85 -1.98 -4.89 6.27
C PHE A 85 -2.72 -4.34 5.05
N SER A 86 -3.64 -5.12 4.46
CA SER A 86 -4.50 -4.68 3.35
C SER A 86 -5.54 -3.62 3.73
N MET A 87 -5.76 -3.42 5.04
CA MET A 87 -6.73 -2.45 5.54
C MET A 87 -6.22 -1.00 5.42
N PHE A 88 -4.91 -0.79 5.42
CA PHE A 88 -4.35 0.56 5.51
C PHE A 88 -4.42 1.27 4.17
N ILE A 89 -5.10 2.43 4.16
CA ILE A 89 -5.22 3.31 3.00
C ILE A 89 -4.21 4.45 3.15
N PRO A 90 -3.35 4.73 2.16
CA PRO A 90 -2.41 5.83 2.24
C PRO A 90 -3.14 7.18 2.23
N ASN A 91 -2.89 7.98 3.25
CA ASN A 91 -3.44 9.33 3.40
C ASN A 91 -2.70 10.10 4.52
N THR A 92 -3.07 11.35 4.73
CA THR A 92 -2.72 12.11 5.92
C THR A 92 -3.90 12.08 6.89
N TYR A 93 -3.64 11.58 8.09
CA TYR A 93 -4.62 11.44 9.15
C TYR A 93 -4.31 12.37 10.32
N GLU A 94 -5.33 12.74 11.06
CA GLU A 94 -5.19 13.48 12.31
C GLU A 94 -5.46 12.54 13.49
N PHE A 95 -4.49 12.45 14.40
CA PHE A 95 -4.55 11.64 15.61
C PHE A 95 -4.22 12.49 16.84
N TYR A 96 -4.75 12.12 18.00
CA TYR A 96 -4.18 12.60 19.24
C TYR A 96 -2.83 11.91 19.48
N TRP A 97 -1.87 12.67 19.99
CA TRP A 97 -0.52 12.17 20.25
C TRP A 97 -0.49 10.96 21.18
N THR A 98 -1.43 10.88 22.12
CA THR A 98 -1.60 9.81 23.11
C THR A 98 -2.32 8.57 22.56
N LEU A 99 -2.56 8.48 21.25
CA LEU A 99 -3.23 7.33 20.61
C LEU A 99 -2.47 6.03 20.87
N THR A 100 -3.16 5.03 21.40
CA THR A 100 -2.55 3.69 21.58
C THR A 100 -2.45 2.94 20.23
N PRO A 101 -1.55 1.94 20.12
CA PRO A 101 -1.45 1.14 18.90
C PRO A 101 -2.75 0.43 18.51
N GLU A 102 -3.53 -0.05 19.48
CA GLU A 102 -4.82 -0.70 19.25
C GLU A 102 -5.87 0.29 18.73
N GLU A 103 -5.96 1.48 19.36
CA GLU A 103 -6.84 2.55 18.89
C GLU A 103 -6.45 3.04 17.50
N PHE A 104 -5.15 3.02 17.15
CA PHE A 104 -4.68 3.29 15.79
C PHE A 104 -5.28 2.29 14.81
N VAL A 105 -5.20 0.99 15.08
CA VAL A 105 -5.77 -0.05 14.21
C VAL A 105 -7.28 0.12 14.07
N GLU A 106 -8.00 0.38 15.17
CA GLU A 106 -9.45 0.64 15.14
C GLU A 106 -9.80 1.89 14.32
N ARG A 107 -9.00 2.94 14.44
CA ARG A 107 -9.20 4.16 13.63
C ARG A 107 -8.97 3.86 12.16
N MET A 108 -7.94 3.12 11.80
CA MET A 108 -7.66 2.73 10.42
C MET A 108 -8.76 1.82 9.86
N LYS A 109 -9.36 0.95 10.69
CA LYS A 109 -10.54 0.16 10.29
C LYS A 109 -11.71 1.05 9.89
N ARG A 110 -12.00 2.09 10.69
CA ARG A 110 -13.05 3.07 10.33
C ARG A 110 -12.74 3.81 9.02
N GLU A 111 -11.48 4.16 8.77
CA GLU A 111 -11.08 4.81 7.52
C GLU A 111 -11.19 3.85 6.31
N TYR A 112 -10.83 2.57 6.51
CA TYR A 112 -11.04 1.52 5.51
C TYR A 112 -12.52 1.33 5.17
N ASP A 113 -13.41 1.29 6.18
CA ASP A 113 -14.85 1.15 5.94
C ASP A 113 -15.43 2.36 5.20
N ARG A 114 -14.98 3.57 5.52
CA ARG A 114 -15.36 4.79 4.79
C ARG A 114 -14.85 4.81 3.36
N PHE A 115 -13.65 4.28 3.13
CA PHE A 115 -13.06 4.20 1.80
C PHE A 115 -13.89 3.32 0.85
N TRP A 116 -14.43 2.22 1.36
CA TRP A 116 -15.26 1.30 0.59
C TRP A 116 -16.72 1.78 0.53
N THR A 117 -16.93 2.86 -0.24
CA THR A 117 -18.28 3.39 -0.50
C THR A 117 -19.14 2.38 -1.29
N PRO A 118 -20.48 2.55 -1.30
CA PRO A 118 -21.36 1.71 -2.13
C PRO A 118 -20.94 1.65 -3.60
N GLU A 119 -20.44 2.79 -4.15
CA GLU A 119 -19.99 2.89 -5.54
C GLU A 119 -18.73 2.04 -5.76
N ARG A 120 -17.72 2.12 -4.86
CA ARG A 120 -16.51 1.29 -4.93
C ARG A 120 -16.84 -0.20 -4.78
N ASP A 121 -17.74 -0.56 -3.87
CA ASP A 121 -18.19 -1.95 -3.72
C ASP A 121 -18.98 -2.45 -4.94
N ALA A 122 -19.74 -1.60 -5.63
CA ALA A 122 -20.41 -1.95 -6.88
C ALA A 122 -19.38 -2.22 -8.00
N LEU A 123 -18.34 -1.39 -8.13
CA LEU A 123 -17.23 -1.60 -9.07
C LEU A 123 -16.49 -2.91 -8.76
N ARG A 124 -16.16 -3.14 -7.50
CA ARG A 124 -15.52 -4.36 -7.03
C ARG A 124 -16.35 -5.62 -7.38
N LYS A 125 -17.64 -5.61 -7.09
CA LYS A 125 -18.55 -6.73 -7.44
C LYS A 125 -18.52 -7.05 -8.93
N ARG A 126 -18.47 -6.03 -9.79
CA ARG A 126 -18.35 -6.20 -11.25
C ARG A 126 -17.02 -6.82 -11.69
N SER A 127 -15.94 -6.57 -10.95
CA SER A 127 -14.64 -7.19 -11.24
C SER A 127 -14.57 -8.66 -10.81
N GLY A 128 -15.44 -9.10 -9.92
CA GLY A 128 -15.44 -10.44 -9.31
C GLY A 128 -14.40 -10.63 -8.20
N LEU A 129 -13.70 -9.55 -7.81
CA LEU A 129 -12.67 -9.58 -6.77
C LEU A 129 -13.27 -9.22 -5.40
N SER A 130 -12.73 -9.78 -4.33
CA SER A 130 -12.94 -9.31 -2.96
C SER A 130 -12.21 -7.98 -2.71
N ARG A 131 -12.53 -7.27 -1.61
CA ARG A 131 -11.79 -6.06 -1.22
C ARG A 131 -10.30 -6.35 -1.02
N PHE A 132 -9.99 -7.48 -0.40
CA PHE A 132 -8.63 -7.93 -0.20
C PHE A 132 -7.88 -8.19 -1.52
N GLU A 133 -8.50 -8.87 -2.48
CA GLU A 133 -7.92 -9.12 -3.80
C GLU A 133 -7.72 -7.84 -4.60
N VAL A 134 -8.63 -6.86 -4.49
CA VAL A 134 -8.45 -5.53 -5.08
C VAL A 134 -7.21 -4.84 -4.50
N MET A 135 -7.05 -4.85 -3.17
CA MET A 135 -5.88 -4.25 -2.52
C MET A 135 -4.58 -4.96 -2.92
N THR A 136 -4.62 -6.29 -2.99
CA THR A 136 -3.45 -7.09 -3.41
C THR A 136 -3.05 -6.81 -4.85
N LEU A 137 -4.01 -6.82 -5.78
CA LEU A 137 -3.74 -6.49 -7.18
C LEU A 137 -3.29 -5.03 -7.35
N ALA A 138 -3.91 -4.10 -6.63
CA ALA A 138 -3.54 -2.68 -6.66
C ALA A 138 -2.11 -2.46 -6.18
N SER A 139 -1.61 -3.24 -5.20
CA SER A 139 -0.23 -3.15 -4.75
C SER A 139 0.77 -3.57 -5.83
N ILE A 140 0.42 -4.54 -6.67
CA ILE A 140 1.23 -4.96 -7.82
C ILE A 140 1.21 -3.85 -8.88
N VAL A 141 0.04 -3.37 -9.28
CA VAL A 141 -0.12 -2.30 -10.28
C VAL A 141 0.64 -1.03 -9.85
N TYR A 142 0.58 -0.69 -8.56
CA TYR A 142 1.27 0.49 -8.01
C TYR A 142 2.80 0.41 -8.10
N GLU A 143 3.37 -0.79 -7.95
CA GLU A 143 4.82 -1.00 -8.08
C GLU A 143 5.27 -1.21 -9.53
N GLU A 144 4.37 -1.54 -10.48
CA GLU A 144 4.68 -1.72 -11.90
C GLU A 144 4.84 -0.40 -12.63
N THR A 145 3.97 0.58 -12.40
CA THR A 145 4.03 1.83 -13.14
C THR A 145 3.73 3.05 -12.26
N ARG A 146 4.44 4.13 -12.54
CA ARG A 146 4.17 5.45 -11.95
C ARG A 146 3.23 6.30 -12.81
N LYS A 147 2.86 5.80 -13.99
CA LYS A 147 1.95 6.48 -14.94
C LYS A 147 0.51 6.17 -14.55
N THR A 148 -0.14 7.12 -13.88
CA THR A 148 -1.49 6.93 -13.34
C THR A 148 -2.54 6.68 -14.43
N ASP A 149 -2.36 7.27 -15.61
CA ASP A 149 -3.18 7.08 -16.79
C ASP A 149 -3.03 5.69 -17.43
N GLU A 150 -1.90 5.01 -17.19
CA GLU A 150 -1.65 3.65 -17.68
C GLU A 150 -2.09 2.55 -16.68
N MET A 151 -2.21 2.88 -15.40
CA MET A 151 -2.58 1.91 -14.35
C MET A 151 -3.85 1.09 -14.67
N PRO A 152 -4.95 1.67 -15.22
CA PRO A 152 -6.14 0.89 -15.57
C PRO A 152 -5.87 -0.17 -16.65
N ARG A 153 -4.97 0.11 -17.61
CA ARG A 153 -4.57 -0.83 -18.65
C ARG A 153 -3.70 -1.95 -18.09
N VAL A 154 -2.72 -1.63 -17.26
CA VAL A 154 -1.89 -2.62 -16.54
C VAL A 154 -2.77 -3.52 -15.67
N ALA A 155 -3.70 -2.95 -14.92
CA ALA A 155 -4.69 -3.71 -14.14
C ALA A 155 -5.50 -4.68 -15.03
N GLY A 156 -5.93 -4.22 -16.22
CA GLY A 156 -6.63 -5.04 -17.20
C GLY A 156 -5.84 -6.25 -17.66
N VAL A 157 -4.51 -6.11 -17.88
CA VAL A 157 -3.63 -7.25 -18.22
C VAL A 157 -3.64 -8.29 -17.10
N TYR A 158 -3.47 -7.87 -15.86
CA TYR A 158 -3.46 -8.80 -14.73
C TYR A 158 -4.82 -9.47 -14.49
N VAL A 159 -5.93 -8.74 -14.62
CA VAL A 159 -7.29 -9.32 -14.56
C VAL A 159 -7.47 -10.36 -15.66
N ASN A 160 -6.99 -10.10 -16.89
CA ASN A 160 -7.05 -11.07 -17.99
C ASN A 160 -6.21 -12.33 -17.69
N ARG A 161 -5.01 -12.17 -17.11
CA ARG A 161 -4.18 -13.32 -16.69
C ARG A 161 -4.86 -14.13 -15.59
N LEU A 162 -5.43 -13.50 -14.57
CA LEU A 162 -6.18 -14.17 -13.51
C LEU A 162 -7.34 -15.00 -14.10
N LYS A 163 -8.15 -14.42 -14.98
CA LYS A 163 -9.27 -15.10 -15.66
C LYS A 163 -8.83 -16.29 -16.50
N LYS A 164 -7.63 -16.23 -17.09
CA LYS A 164 -7.05 -17.31 -17.91
C LYS A 164 -6.26 -18.35 -17.08
N GLY A 165 -6.19 -18.20 -15.75
CA GLY A 165 -5.36 -19.06 -14.89
C GLY A 165 -3.85 -19.00 -15.21
N MET A 166 -3.41 -17.86 -15.75
CA MET A 166 -2.00 -17.61 -16.04
C MET A 166 -1.28 -17.08 -14.79
N PRO A 167 0.02 -17.38 -14.59
CA PRO A 167 0.83 -16.74 -13.56
C PRO A 167 0.96 -15.25 -13.88
N LEU A 168 0.95 -14.38 -12.85
CA LEU A 168 0.99 -12.92 -13.05
C LEU A 168 2.37 -12.46 -13.56
N GLN A 169 3.46 -13.12 -13.16
CA GLN A 169 4.83 -12.82 -13.57
C GLN A 169 5.19 -11.33 -13.35
N ALA A 170 4.85 -10.83 -12.17
CA ALA A 170 5.08 -9.45 -11.77
C ALA A 170 6.42 -9.33 -11.04
N ASP A 171 7.38 -8.62 -11.61
CA ASP A 171 8.72 -8.39 -11.03
C ASP A 171 8.70 -7.81 -9.60
N PRO A 172 7.79 -6.88 -9.24
CA PRO A 172 7.70 -6.37 -7.89
C PRO A 172 7.44 -7.45 -6.83
N THR A 173 6.76 -8.53 -7.19
CA THR A 173 6.49 -9.63 -6.26
C THR A 173 7.75 -10.42 -5.90
N ILE A 174 8.75 -10.47 -6.80
CA ILE A 174 10.07 -11.06 -6.54
C ILE A 174 10.84 -10.19 -5.53
N LYS A 175 10.86 -8.87 -5.74
CA LYS A 175 11.52 -7.93 -4.80
C LYS A 175 10.93 -8.05 -3.40
N TYR A 176 9.61 -8.16 -3.31
CA TYR A 176 8.92 -8.38 -2.05
C TYR A 176 9.25 -9.74 -1.42
N ALA A 177 9.21 -10.82 -2.21
CA ALA A 177 9.54 -12.16 -1.76
C ALA A 177 10.94 -12.25 -1.17
N MET A 178 11.91 -11.57 -1.77
CA MET A 178 13.30 -11.53 -1.32
C MET A 178 13.56 -10.48 -0.23
N GLN A 179 12.58 -9.60 0.08
CA GLN A 179 12.73 -8.41 0.93
C GLN A 179 13.89 -7.49 0.47
N ASP A 180 14.23 -7.55 -0.82
CA ASP A 180 15.25 -6.71 -1.44
C ASP A 180 14.61 -5.65 -2.34
N PHE A 181 14.20 -4.55 -1.73
CA PHE A 181 13.55 -3.43 -2.41
C PHE A 181 14.55 -2.53 -3.19
N GLY A 182 15.84 -2.72 -2.99
CA GLY A 182 16.92 -2.04 -3.71
C GLY A 182 17.29 -2.70 -5.04
N LEU A 183 16.77 -3.89 -5.30
CA LEU A 183 17.07 -4.67 -6.49
C LEU A 183 16.62 -3.92 -7.76
N ARG A 184 17.59 -3.47 -8.56
CA ARG A 184 17.30 -2.68 -9.77
C ARG A 184 16.86 -3.54 -10.94
N ARG A 185 17.40 -4.76 -11.06
CA ARG A 185 17.13 -5.68 -12.18
C ARG A 185 16.82 -7.09 -11.68
N ILE A 186 15.70 -7.65 -12.11
CA ILE A 186 15.37 -9.05 -11.89
C ILE A 186 16.18 -9.89 -12.88
N LEU A 187 16.97 -10.83 -12.36
CA LEU A 187 17.76 -11.80 -13.13
C LEU A 187 17.05 -13.14 -13.14
N TYR A 188 17.39 -13.99 -14.08
CA TYR A 188 16.80 -15.34 -14.23
C TYR A 188 16.86 -16.19 -12.94
N LYS A 189 17.96 -16.07 -12.17
CA LYS A 189 18.08 -16.75 -10.85
C LYS A 189 17.03 -16.30 -9.85
N HIS A 190 16.60 -15.03 -9.90
CA HIS A 190 15.60 -14.48 -8.97
C HIS A 190 14.19 -15.01 -9.28
N LEU A 191 13.89 -15.33 -10.56
CA LEU A 191 12.60 -15.91 -10.95
C LEU A 191 12.35 -17.30 -10.35
N LYS A 192 13.42 -17.97 -9.91
CA LYS A 192 13.37 -19.29 -9.26
C LYS A 192 13.31 -19.21 -7.73
N TYR A 193 13.26 -18.00 -7.14
CA TYR A 193 13.21 -17.85 -5.70
C TYR A 193 11.91 -18.43 -5.12
N GLU A 194 12.03 -19.45 -4.29
CA GLU A 194 10.88 -20.13 -3.69
C GLU A 194 10.22 -19.27 -2.63
N SER A 195 9.01 -18.82 -2.91
CA SER A 195 8.18 -18.03 -2.01
C SER A 195 6.73 -18.06 -2.49
N PRO A 196 5.74 -18.07 -1.60
CA PRO A 196 4.34 -17.94 -1.99
C PRO A 196 4.03 -16.59 -2.68
N TYR A 197 4.88 -15.59 -2.50
CA TYR A 197 4.78 -14.30 -3.19
C TYR A 197 5.33 -14.31 -4.62
N ASN A 198 6.09 -15.33 -5.01
CA ASN A 198 6.65 -15.41 -6.36
C ASN A 198 5.57 -15.75 -7.39
N THR A 199 5.07 -14.73 -8.09
CA THR A 199 4.02 -14.88 -9.11
C THR A 199 4.54 -15.43 -10.46
N TYR A 200 5.82 -15.79 -10.57
CA TYR A 200 6.35 -16.60 -11.69
C TYR A 200 6.15 -18.08 -11.44
N LEU A 201 6.20 -18.52 -10.18
CA LEU A 201 6.04 -19.91 -9.79
C LEU A 201 4.60 -20.24 -9.38
N ASN A 202 3.91 -19.30 -8.76
CA ASN A 202 2.56 -19.48 -8.24
C ASN A 202 1.53 -18.73 -9.10
N LYS A 203 0.44 -19.42 -9.44
CA LYS A 203 -0.71 -18.82 -10.13
C LYS A 203 -1.59 -18.06 -9.15
N GLY A 204 -2.31 -17.06 -9.66
CA GLY A 204 -3.20 -16.24 -8.85
C GLY A 204 -2.50 -15.06 -8.21
N LEU A 205 -3.19 -14.44 -7.25
CA LEU A 205 -2.65 -13.35 -6.46
C LEU A 205 -1.72 -13.88 -5.36
N PRO A 206 -0.71 -13.10 -4.93
CA PRO A 206 0.10 -13.45 -3.77
C PRO A 206 -0.73 -13.43 -2.48
N PRO A 207 -0.22 -14.02 -1.37
CA PRO A 207 -0.96 -14.18 -0.12
C PRO A 207 -1.41 -12.86 0.54
N SER A 208 -0.76 -11.74 0.24
CA SER A 208 -1.15 -10.41 0.72
C SER A 208 -0.61 -9.31 -0.21
N PRO A 209 -1.04 -8.04 -0.06
CA PRO A 209 -0.43 -6.92 -0.76
C PRO A 209 1.09 -6.84 -0.53
N ILE A 210 1.83 -6.48 -1.57
CA ILE A 210 3.30 -6.31 -1.54
C ILE A 210 3.73 -4.89 -1.14
N CYS A 211 2.79 -3.99 -1.01
CA CYS A 211 2.94 -2.65 -0.45
C CYS A 211 1.55 -2.09 -0.11
N MET A 212 1.50 -0.97 0.56
CA MET A 212 0.30 -0.15 0.71
C MET A 212 0.06 0.60 -0.62
N PRO A 213 -0.94 0.20 -1.43
CA PRO A 213 -1.15 0.80 -2.76
C PRO A 213 -1.71 2.21 -2.64
N GLY A 214 -1.30 3.10 -3.54
CA GLY A 214 -1.93 4.40 -3.68
C GLY A 214 -3.40 4.30 -4.08
N ILE A 215 -4.22 5.28 -3.68
CA ILE A 215 -5.66 5.31 -4.01
C ILE A 215 -5.88 5.24 -5.52
N ASN A 216 -5.02 5.90 -6.31
CA ASN A 216 -5.04 5.85 -7.77
C ASN A 216 -4.90 4.43 -8.33
N ALA A 217 -4.07 3.58 -7.72
CA ALA A 217 -3.91 2.19 -8.13
C ALA A 217 -5.12 1.33 -7.72
N ILE A 218 -5.72 1.60 -6.55
CA ILE A 218 -6.95 0.93 -6.12
C ILE A 218 -8.09 1.27 -7.09
N ASP A 219 -8.27 2.56 -7.38
CA ASP A 219 -9.30 3.04 -8.31
C ASP A 219 -9.04 2.54 -9.75
N ALA A 220 -7.76 2.38 -10.15
CA ALA A 220 -7.38 1.78 -11.43
C ALA A 220 -7.78 0.29 -11.54
N VAL A 221 -7.63 -0.48 -10.46
CA VAL A 221 -8.10 -1.88 -10.42
C VAL A 221 -9.62 -1.96 -10.45
N LEU A 222 -10.32 -1.08 -9.73
CA LEU A 222 -11.79 -1.02 -9.72
C LEU A 222 -12.36 -0.63 -11.09
N ASN A 223 -11.63 0.20 -11.85
CA ASN A 223 -12.00 0.71 -13.17
C ASN A 223 -11.05 0.21 -14.27
N TYR A 224 -10.56 -1.03 -14.14
CA TYR A 224 -9.62 -1.58 -15.11
C TYR A 224 -10.14 -1.48 -16.55
N GLU A 225 -9.23 -1.16 -17.47
CA GLU A 225 -9.54 -1.07 -18.89
C GLU A 225 -9.85 -2.46 -19.46
N LYS A 226 -10.96 -2.59 -20.17
CA LYS A 226 -11.36 -3.83 -20.85
C LYS A 226 -10.66 -3.93 -22.20
N HIS A 227 -9.77 -4.89 -22.33
CA HIS A 227 -9.02 -5.21 -23.54
C HIS A 227 -8.57 -6.68 -23.51
N ASP A 228 -7.90 -7.16 -24.56
CA ASP A 228 -7.43 -8.55 -24.68
C ASP A 228 -5.92 -8.71 -24.39
N TYR A 229 -5.22 -7.67 -23.97
CA TYR A 229 -3.79 -7.76 -23.68
C TYR A 229 -3.54 -8.69 -22.50
N ILE A 230 -2.49 -9.51 -22.62
CA ILE A 230 -1.99 -10.42 -21.58
C ILE A 230 -0.49 -10.29 -21.35
N PHE A 231 0.17 -9.40 -22.10
CA PHE A 231 1.60 -9.07 -21.98
C PHE A 231 1.80 -7.56 -22.04
N PHE A 232 2.84 -7.09 -21.39
CA PHE A 232 3.40 -5.76 -21.57
C PHE A 232 4.91 -5.77 -21.29
N CYS A 233 5.63 -4.79 -21.81
CA CYS A 233 7.03 -4.52 -21.51
C CYS A 233 7.30 -3.02 -21.67
N ALA A 234 8.37 -2.53 -21.07
CA ALA A 234 8.76 -1.13 -21.18
C ALA A 234 8.96 -0.72 -22.65
N ARG A 235 8.58 0.52 -22.97
CA ARG A 235 8.79 1.09 -24.32
C ARG A 235 10.24 1.42 -24.57
N GLU A 236 10.65 1.27 -25.82
CA GLU A 236 11.95 1.67 -26.31
C GLU A 236 12.22 3.18 -26.26
N THR A 237 11.17 3.99 -26.06
CA THR A 237 11.26 5.46 -25.90
C THR A 237 11.79 5.89 -24.54
N PHE A 238 11.81 4.99 -23.53
CA PHE A 238 12.21 5.26 -22.14
C PHE A 238 11.42 6.39 -21.47
N ASP A 239 10.16 6.57 -21.88
CA ASP A 239 9.23 7.55 -21.32
C ASP A 239 8.51 7.07 -20.05
N GLY A 240 8.82 5.85 -19.62
CA GLY A 240 8.21 5.20 -18.45
C GLY A 240 6.86 4.54 -18.72
N TYR A 241 6.45 4.44 -19.98
CA TYR A 241 5.26 3.71 -20.43
C TYR A 241 5.61 2.32 -20.96
N HIS A 242 4.56 1.53 -21.24
CA HIS A 242 4.68 0.16 -21.70
C HIS A 242 4.04 -0.03 -23.08
N ASN A 243 4.58 -0.99 -23.85
CA ASN A 243 3.95 -1.58 -25.02
C ASN A 243 3.14 -2.80 -24.57
N PHE A 244 1.88 -2.88 -24.97
CA PHE A 244 0.95 -3.96 -24.62
C PHE A 244 0.81 -4.92 -25.80
N ALA A 245 0.60 -6.22 -25.51
CA ALA A 245 0.48 -7.25 -26.54
C ALA A 245 -0.56 -8.31 -26.16
N LYS A 246 -1.25 -8.85 -27.18
CA LYS A 246 -2.23 -9.94 -27.05
C LYS A 246 -1.55 -11.31 -27.17
N THR A 247 -0.44 -11.37 -27.90
CA THR A 247 0.28 -12.61 -28.21
C THR A 247 1.73 -12.55 -27.75
N LEU A 248 2.32 -13.74 -27.49
CA LEU A 248 3.74 -13.83 -27.15
C LEU A 248 4.65 -13.34 -28.31
N ARG A 249 4.22 -13.53 -29.56
CA ARG A 249 4.95 -13.03 -30.74
C ARG A 249 5.07 -11.50 -30.73
N GLU A 250 3.97 -10.80 -30.50
CA GLU A 250 3.96 -9.34 -30.38
C GLU A 250 4.79 -8.86 -29.19
N HIS A 251 4.64 -9.52 -28.03
CA HIS A 251 5.44 -9.22 -26.85
C HIS A 251 6.94 -9.35 -27.10
N ASN A 252 7.36 -10.44 -27.72
CA ASN A 252 8.77 -10.69 -28.05
C ASN A 252 9.31 -9.63 -29.02
N ALA A 253 8.52 -9.20 -30.00
CA ALA A 253 8.90 -8.12 -30.91
C ALA A 253 9.12 -6.79 -30.15
N ASN A 254 8.21 -6.43 -29.24
CA ASN A 254 8.34 -5.24 -28.39
C ASN A 254 9.56 -5.33 -27.46
N ALA A 255 9.78 -6.49 -26.81
CA ALA A 255 10.92 -6.72 -25.94
C ALA A 255 12.26 -6.64 -26.69
N GLN A 256 12.31 -7.14 -27.94
CA GLN A 256 13.49 -7.00 -28.79
C GLN A 256 13.75 -5.54 -29.20
N ALA A 257 12.70 -4.76 -29.50
CA ALA A 257 12.83 -3.34 -29.81
C ALA A 257 13.44 -2.59 -28.61
N TYR A 258 12.91 -2.84 -27.40
CA TYR A 258 13.44 -2.28 -26.16
C TYR A 258 14.90 -2.67 -25.92
N SER A 259 15.26 -3.96 -26.09
CA SER A 259 16.62 -4.46 -25.91
C SER A 259 17.62 -3.85 -26.90
N ARG A 260 17.20 -3.69 -28.18
CA ARG A 260 18.05 -3.01 -29.20
C ARG A 260 18.35 -1.59 -28.82
N GLU A 261 17.35 -0.86 -28.30
CA GLU A 261 17.51 0.54 -27.91
C GLU A 261 18.37 0.67 -26.64
N LEU A 262 18.25 -0.23 -25.66
CA LEU A 262 19.17 -0.32 -24.51
C LEU A 262 20.62 -0.46 -24.96
N ASN A 263 20.88 -1.40 -25.89
CA ASN A 263 22.21 -1.64 -26.42
C ASN A 263 22.75 -0.43 -27.19
N ARG A 264 21.89 0.24 -28.01
CA ARG A 264 22.26 1.45 -28.74
C ARG A 264 22.69 2.58 -27.82
N ARG A 265 21.97 2.75 -26.68
CA ARG A 265 22.29 3.77 -25.64
C ARG A 265 23.36 3.32 -24.66
N LYS A 266 23.91 2.11 -24.78
CA LYS A 266 24.92 1.55 -23.86
C LYS A 266 24.46 1.54 -22.39
N ILE A 267 23.15 1.38 -22.13
CA ILE A 267 22.58 1.25 -20.81
C ILE A 267 22.73 -0.21 -20.39
N LYS A 268 23.50 -0.45 -19.29
CA LYS A 268 23.74 -1.80 -18.73
C LYS A 268 22.76 -2.13 -17.62
#